data_af9012bc784b0a25fcc438513b734400
#
_entry.id   af9012bc784b0a25fcc438513b734400
#
_cell.length_a   1.000
_cell.length_b   1.000
_cell.length_c   1.000
_cell.angle_alpha   90.00
_cell.angle_beta   90.00
_cell.angle_gamma   90.00
#
_symmetry.space_group_name_H-M   'P 1'
#
loop_
_entity.id
_entity.type
_entity.pdbx_description
1 polymer ?
#
loop_
_entity_poly.entity_id
_entity_poly.type
_entity_poly.pdbx_seq_one_letter_code
_entity_poly.pdbx_strand_id
1 'polypeptide(L)'
;MTSASSISMKPTMKLSIKPCLYIFAKAPHMGKVKSRLAADIGNVHALRIYRAMTAKILREMEDPRWDTVLYVTPDDCAGASFGGLWPENLPRFTQNGGGLSERSARLFTGPKTGMRPVITIGTDIPTMRRSDIAAGFKALKHNDAVIGPAKDGGFYLIGLNAPTDPKLFNTIRWSHPKTRKDMCAAIDGRIVLLRELEDVDDLAGYHACRT
;
A
#
# COMPACT_ATOMS: atom_id res chain seq x y z
N MET A 1 50.10 3.87 36.19
CA MET A 1 49.80 3.98 34.75
C MET A 1 48.49 3.29 34.50
N THR A 2 47.42 4.02 34.50
CA THR A 2 46.02 3.49 34.38
C THR A 2 45.55 3.83 32.95
N SER A 3 45.39 2.77 32.17
CA SER A 3 44.90 2.87 30.78
C SER A 3 43.40 3.18 30.78
N ALA A 4 43.01 4.33 30.25
CA ALA A 4 41.62 4.70 30.03
C ALA A 4 41.09 4.01 28.76
N SER A 5 40.17 3.07 28.94
CA SER A 5 39.46 2.37 27.89
C SER A 5 38.44 3.34 27.27
N SER A 6 38.65 3.74 26.03
CA SER A 6 37.70 4.56 25.25
C SER A 6 36.52 3.71 24.83
N ILE A 7 35.36 4.00 25.44
CA ILE A 7 34.07 3.41 25.03
C ILE A 7 33.67 4.04 23.69
N SER A 8 33.81 3.27 22.61
CA SER A 8 33.29 3.65 21.30
C SER A 8 31.77 3.64 21.34
N MET A 9 31.18 4.83 21.36
CA MET A 9 29.72 4.98 21.17
C MET A 9 29.37 4.57 19.75
N LYS A 10 28.63 3.48 19.60
CA LYS A 10 27.97 3.11 18.36
C LYS A 10 27.08 4.28 17.90
N PRO A 11 27.05 4.63 16.61
CA PRO A 11 26.21 5.71 16.12
C PRO A 11 24.75 5.37 16.42
N THR A 12 24.10 6.23 17.19
CA THR A 12 22.66 6.18 17.44
C THR A 12 21.97 6.30 16.08
N MET A 13 21.31 5.23 15.65
CA MET A 13 20.54 5.20 14.42
C MET A 13 19.47 6.29 14.54
N LYS A 14 19.64 7.41 13.85
CA LYS A 14 18.61 8.44 13.72
C LYS A 14 17.37 7.75 13.14
N LEU A 15 16.33 7.59 13.94
CA LEU A 15 15.02 7.18 13.48
C LEU A 15 14.63 8.10 12.34
N SER A 16 14.54 7.56 11.15
CA SER A 16 14.10 8.31 9.97
C SER A 16 12.67 8.77 10.24
N ILE A 17 12.47 10.10 10.32
CA ILE A 17 11.15 10.72 10.48
C ILE A 17 10.41 10.75 9.12
N LYS A 18 10.90 10.00 8.12
CA LYS A 18 10.26 9.93 6.81
C LYS A 18 8.88 9.30 6.92
N PRO A 19 7.88 9.80 6.18
CA PRO A 19 6.60 9.12 6.03
C PRO A 19 6.80 7.74 5.37
N CYS A 20 5.84 6.85 5.54
CA CYS A 20 5.95 5.48 5.06
C CYS A 20 4.86 5.13 4.05
N LEU A 21 5.27 4.59 2.91
CA LEU A 21 4.40 4.03 1.90
C LEU A 21 4.40 2.50 2.01
N TYR A 22 3.23 1.92 2.31
CA TYR A 22 3.02 0.48 2.26
C TYR A 22 2.32 0.08 0.98
N ILE A 23 2.88 -0.87 0.24
CA ILE A 23 2.30 -1.41 -0.98
C ILE A 23 1.75 -2.80 -0.68
N PHE A 24 0.44 -2.95 -0.69
CA PHE A 24 -0.24 -4.24 -0.58
C PHE A 24 0.03 -5.06 -1.84
N ALA A 25 0.79 -6.12 -1.70
CA ALA A 25 1.15 -7.00 -2.80
C ALA A 25 0.77 -8.45 -2.50
N LYS A 26 0.11 -9.09 -3.46
CA LYS A 26 -0.20 -10.52 -3.43
C LYS A 26 0.83 -11.28 -4.23
N ALA A 27 1.23 -12.46 -3.74
CA ALA A 27 2.13 -13.34 -4.49
C ALA A 27 1.55 -13.68 -5.88
N PRO A 28 2.34 -13.59 -6.96
CA PRO A 28 1.87 -13.73 -8.34
C PRO A 28 1.68 -15.20 -8.73
N HIS A 29 0.80 -15.90 -8.00
CA HIS A 29 0.45 -17.28 -8.28
C HIS A 29 -0.66 -17.35 -9.32
N MET A 30 -0.49 -18.27 -10.29
CA MET A 30 -1.47 -18.51 -11.35
C MET A 30 -2.85 -18.87 -10.76
N GLY A 31 -3.91 -18.25 -11.26
CA GLY A 31 -5.28 -18.46 -10.79
C GLY A 31 -5.59 -17.86 -9.42
N LYS A 32 -4.63 -17.20 -8.75
CA LYS A 32 -4.83 -16.57 -7.44
C LYS A 32 -4.86 -15.04 -7.49
N VAL A 33 -4.53 -14.45 -8.65
CA VAL A 33 -4.56 -13.00 -8.90
C VAL A 33 -5.45 -12.68 -10.09
N LYS A 34 -6.14 -11.53 -10.04
CA LYS A 34 -6.99 -11.04 -11.14
C LYS A 34 -7.97 -12.08 -11.68
N SER A 35 -8.70 -12.75 -10.79
CA SER A 35 -9.61 -13.85 -11.17
C SER A 35 -10.77 -13.39 -12.08
N ARG A 36 -11.27 -12.15 -11.94
CA ARG A 36 -12.29 -11.59 -12.83
C ARG A 36 -11.72 -11.41 -14.24
N LEU A 37 -10.59 -10.73 -14.37
CA LEU A 37 -9.90 -10.60 -15.65
C LEU A 37 -9.52 -11.96 -16.24
N ALA A 38 -9.12 -12.92 -15.40
CA ALA A 38 -8.76 -14.27 -15.84
C ALA A 38 -9.95 -15.05 -16.42
N ALA A 39 -11.18 -14.75 -16.02
CA ALA A 39 -12.38 -15.34 -16.61
C ALA A 39 -12.53 -14.96 -18.09
N ASP A 40 -12.11 -13.76 -18.48
CA ASP A 40 -12.22 -13.27 -19.84
C ASP A 40 -11.03 -13.65 -20.72
N ILE A 41 -9.79 -13.55 -20.18
CA ILE A 41 -8.55 -13.68 -20.98
C ILE A 41 -7.65 -14.87 -20.58
N GLY A 42 -8.09 -15.68 -19.64
CA GLY A 42 -7.35 -16.83 -19.11
C GLY A 42 -6.29 -16.48 -18.08
N ASN A 43 -5.96 -17.47 -17.24
CA ASN A 43 -5.07 -17.29 -16.08
C ASN A 43 -3.65 -16.84 -16.46
N VAL A 44 -3.11 -17.31 -17.59
CA VAL A 44 -1.73 -16.97 -18.02
C VAL A 44 -1.62 -15.49 -18.37
N HIS A 45 -2.57 -14.97 -19.16
CA HIS A 45 -2.57 -13.56 -19.54
C HIS A 45 -2.86 -12.65 -18.34
N ALA A 46 -3.83 -12.99 -17.51
CA ALA A 46 -4.13 -12.24 -16.30
C ALA A 46 -2.93 -12.18 -15.35
N LEU A 47 -2.18 -13.28 -15.18
CA LEU A 47 -0.96 -13.29 -14.39
C LEU A 47 0.14 -12.40 -15.00
N ARG A 48 0.32 -12.42 -16.33
CA ARG A 48 1.28 -11.54 -17.03
C ARG A 48 0.95 -10.06 -16.80
N ILE A 49 -0.32 -9.69 -16.93
CA ILE A 49 -0.79 -8.32 -16.69
C ILE A 49 -0.56 -7.93 -15.23
N TYR A 50 -0.95 -8.77 -14.28
CA TYR A 50 -0.70 -8.52 -12.84
C TYR A 50 0.79 -8.28 -12.57
N ARG A 51 1.68 -9.12 -13.10
CA ARG A 51 3.13 -8.96 -12.93
C ARG A 51 3.64 -7.66 -13.54
N ALA A 52 3.19 -7.30 -14.72
CA ALA A 52 3.59 -6.06 -15.40
C ALA A 52 3.15 -4.82 -14.62
N MET A 53 1.89 -4.80 -14.13
CA MET A 53 1.37 -3.71 -13.31
C MET A 53 2.11 -3.60 -11.98
N THR A 54 2.29 -4.71 -11.28
CA THR A 54 3.06 -4.75 -10.02
C THR A 54 4.47 -4.22 -10.22
N ALA A 55 5.20 -4.69 -11.24
CA ALA A 55 6.54 -4.21 -11.54
C ALA A 55 6.59 -2.71 -11.86
N LYS A 56 5.58 -2.19 -12.58
CA LYS A 56 5.46 -0.76 -12.87
C LYS A 56 5.26 0.04 -11.59
N ILE A 57 4.31 -0.35 -10.75
CA ILE A 57 4.02 0.31 -9.46
C ILE A 57 5.26 0.31 -8.57
N LEU A 58 5.91 -0.83 -8.40
CA LEU A 58 7.08 -0.91 -7.51
C LEU A 58 8.20 0.03 -7.96
N ARG A 59 8.50 0.11 -9.27
CA ARG A 59 9.49 1.06 -9.80
C ARG A 59 9.06 2.52 -9.67
N GLU A 60 7.76 2.81 -9.91
CA GLU A 60 7.23 4.18 -9.84
C GLU A 60 7.21 4.71 -8.40
N MET A 61 7.04 3.84 -7.40
CA MET A 61 6.83 4.24 -6.02
C MET A 61 8.10 4.38 -5.18
N GLU A 62 9.28 4.08 -5.73
CA GLU A 62 10.55 4.36 -5.08
C GLU A 62 10.87 5.85 -5.14
N ASP A 63 11.07 6.47 -3.96
CA ASP A 63 11.40 7.90 -3.86
C ASP A 63 12.11 8.19 -2.53
N PRO A 64 13.16 9.03 -2.50
CA PRO A 64 13.90 9.33 -1.27
C PRO A 64 13.09 10.12 -0.22
N ARG A 65 11.91 10.65 -0.58
CA ARG A 65 11.05 11.44 0.33
C ARG A 65 10.30 10.59 1.34
N TRP A 66 10.15 9.30 1.11
CA TRP A 66 9.46 8.34 1.99
C TRP A 66 10.15 6.99 2.01
N ASP A 67 9.85 6.19 3.01
CA ASP A 67 10.25 4.80 3.06
C ASP A 67 9.19 3.95 2.36
N THR A 68 9.58 3.11 1.40
CA THR A 68 8.68 2.19 0.70
C THR A 68 8.83 0.78 1.28
N VAL A 69 7.71 0.15 1.60
CA VAL A 69 7.64 -1.19 2.20
C VAL A 69 6.62 -2.05 1.45
N LEU A 70 6.95 -3.30 1.16
CA LEU A 70 5.99 -4.27 0.66
C LEU A 70 5.23 -4.91 1.83
N TYR A 71 3.90 -4.89 1.77
CA TYR A 71 3.02 -5.57 2.71
C TYR A 71 2.38 -6.75 1.99
N VAL A 72 2.94 -7.95 2.22
CA VAL A 72 2.79 -9.10 1.32
C VAL A 72 1.86 -10.19 1.86
N THR A 73 1.19 -10.88 0.93
CA THR A 73 0.35 -12.05 1.21
C THR A 73 0.47 -13.07 0.07
N PRO A 74 0.39 -14.39 0.33
CA PRO A 74 0.38 -15.03 1.66
C PRO A 74 1.72 -14.89 2.37
N ASP A 75 1.72 -15.13 3.69
CA ASP A 75 2.83 -14.79 4.58
C ASP A 75 4.09 -15.63 4.33
N ASP A 76 3.94 -16.88 3.92
CA ASP A 76 5.01 -17.80 3.53
C ASP A 76 5.81 -17.35 2.29
N CYS A 77 5.24 -16.42 1.52
CA CYS A 77 5.88 -15.86 0.34
C CYS A 77 6.77 -14.63 0.64
N ALA A 78 6.88 -14.17 1.89
CA ALA A 78 7.63 -12.96 2.22
C ALA A 78 9.11 -13.01 1.80
N GLY A 79 9.73 -14.17 1.81
CA GLY A 79 11.12 -14.39 1.37
C GLY A 79 11.30 -14.54 -0.16
N ALA A 80 10.21 -14.66 -0.94
CA ALA A 80 10.30 -14.96 -2.37
C ALA A 80 10.50 -13.68 -3.20
N SER A 81 11.34 -13.74 -4.25
CA SER A 81 11.55 -12.63 -5.18
C SER A 81 10.65 -12.70 -6.43
N PHE A 82 10.11 -13.88 -6.74
CA PHE A 82 9.32 -14.16 -7.95
C PHE A 82 10.03 -13.75 -9.25
N GLY A 83 11.32 -14.07 -9.35
CA GLY A 83 12.15 -13.71 -10.50
C GLY A 83 12.38 -12.19 -10.59
N GLY A 84 12.65 -11.54 -9.46
CA GLY A 84 12.94 -10.11 -9.35
C GLY A 84 11.70 -9.21 -9.39
N LEU A 85 10.48 -9.77 -9.44
CA LEU A 85 9.26 -8.96 -9.37
C LEU A 85 9.17 -8.18 -8.06
N TRP A 86 9.49 -8.81 -6.95
CA TRP A 86 9.62 -8.17 -5.64
C TRP A 86 11.10 -7.87 -5.40
N PRO A 87 11.52 -6.59 -5.48
CA PRO A 87 12.92 -6.19 -5.34
C PRO A 87 13.47 -6.57 -3.96
N GLU A 88 14.71 -7.05 -3.91
CA GLU A 88 15.35 -7.50 -2.66
C GLU A 88 15.67 -6.33 -1.71
N ASN A 89 15.90 -5.16 -2.26
CA ASN A 89 16.17 -3.94 -1.51
C ASN A 89 14.94 -3.34 -0.81
N LEU A 90 13.71 -3.78 -1.15
CA LEU A 90 12.50 -3.31 -0.47
C LEU A 90 12.21 -4.16 0.77
N PRO A 91 12.10 -3.54 1.97
CA PRO A 91 11.64 -4.20 3.17
C PRO A 91 10.26 -4.84 2.96
N ARG A 92 10.05 -6.02 3.54
CA ARG A 92 8.80 -6.77 3.40
C ARG A 92 8.23 -7.12 4.77
N PHE A 93 6.92 -6.89 4.93
CA PHE A 93 6.17 -7.33 6.09
C PHE A 93 4.98 -8.18 5.63
N THR A 94 4.68 -9.21 6.39
CA THR A 94 3.52 -10.07 6.18
C THR A 94 2.23 -9.40 6.62
N GLN A 95 1.14 -9.68 5.90
CA GLN A 95 -0.19 -9.18 6.23
C GLN A 95 -0.83 -9.95 7.40
N ASN A 96 -0.26 -11.09 7.81
CA ASN A 96 -0.68 -11.95 8.92
C ASN A 96 -2.13 -12.46 8.79
N GLY A 97 -2.54 -12.78 7.57
CA GLY A 97 -3.88 -13.32 7.28
C GLY A 97 -5.04 -12.36 7.58
N GLY A 98 -6.26 -12.89 7.66
CA GLY A 98 -7.48 -12.13 7.92
C GLY A 98 -8.01 -11.36 6.70
N GLY A 99 -9.10 -10.61 6.88
CA GLY A 99 -9.70 -9.74 5.88
C GLY A 99 -8.98 -8.39 5.74
N LEU A 100 -9.47 -7.54 4.83
CA LEU A 100 -8.89 -6.20 4.63
C LEU A 100 -9.03 -5.32 5.87
N SER A 101 -10.10 -5.49 6.65
CA SER A 101 -10.30 -4.78 7.92
C SER A 101 -9.13 -5.03 8.89
N GLU A 102 -8.87 -6.31 9.20
CA GLU A 102 -7.82 -6.69 10.16
C GLU A 102 -6.42 -6.34 9.65
N ARG A 103 -6.18 -6.50 8.34
CA ARG A 103 -4.89 -6.15 7.72
C ARG A 103 -4.62 -4.65 7.78
N SER A 104 -5.63 -3.83 7.50
CA SER A 104 -5.53 -2.37 7.58
C SER A 104 -5.38 -1.93 9.04
N ALA A 105 -6.19 -2.45 9.95
CA ALA A 105 -6.09 -2.15 11.37
C ALA A 105 -4.67 -2.43 11.90
N ARG A 106 -4.13 -3.63 11.65
CA ARG A 106 -2.76 -3.99 12.09
C ARG A 106 -1.69 -3.04 11.56
N LEU A 107 -1.85 -2.58 10.32
CA LEU A 107 -0.89 -1.66 9.71
C LEU A 107 -0.93 -0.30 10.40
N PHE A 108 -2.11 0.31 10.50
CA PHE A 108 -2.25 1.68 11.02
C PHE A 108 -2.18 1.80 12.55
N THR A 109 -2.30 0.69 13.29
CA THR A 109 -2.22 0.68 14.76
C THR A 109 -0.96 0.02 15.31
N GLY A 110 -0.21 -0.66 14.45
CA GLY A 110 0.95 -1.44 14.88
C GLY A 110 2.18 -0.61 15.20
N PRO A 111 3.08 -1.14 16.05
CA PRO A 111 4.34 -0.46 16.43
C PRO A 111 5.30 -0.28 15.25
N LYS A 112 5.10 -0.99 14.14
CA LYS A 112 5.93 -0.92 12.93
C LYS A 112 5.81 0.42 12.19
N THR A 113 4.69 1.12 12.36
CA THR A 113 4.45 2.40 11.67
C THR A 113 5.02 3.59 12.44
N GLY A 114 5.19 3.48 13.76
CA GLY A 114 5.65 4.58 14.59
C GLY A 114 4.66 5.76 14.58
N MET A 115 5.12 6.93 15.03
CA MET A 115 4.33 8.18 15.00
C MET A 115 4.67 8.97 13.72
N ARG A 116 4.35 8.42 12.56
CA ARG A 116 4.63 9.06 11.25
C ARG A 116 3.45 8.89 10.30
N PRO A 117 3.30 9.79 9.30
CA PRO A 117 2.29 9.62 8.27
C PRO A 117 2.50 8.31 7.50
N VAL A 118 1.42 7.58 7.29
CA VAL A 118 1.39 6.31 6.56
C VAL A 118 0.43 6.43 5.40
N ILE A 119 0.86 6.02 4.22
CA ILE A 119 0.00 5.82 3.06
C ILE A 119 0.03 4.34 2.69
N THR A 120 -1.12 3.79 2.34
CA THR A 120 -1.23 2.45 1.75
C THR A 120 -1.81 2.53 0.35
N ILE A 121 -1.29 1.69 -0.55
CA ILE A 121 -1.78 1.53 -1.92
C ILE A 121 -1.84 0.05 -2.29
N GLY A 122 -2.65 -0.27 -3.32
CA GLY A 122 -2.60 -1.55 -4.02
C GLY A 122 -1.65 -1.52 -5.23
N THR A 123 -1.63 -2.62 -5.98
CA THR A 123 -0.87 -2.76 -7.24
C THR A 123 -1.78 -2.77 -8.48
N ASP A 124 -3.06 -2.42 -8.31
CA ASP A 124 -4.11 -2.64 -9.30
C ASP A 124 -4.34 -1.46 -10.24
N ILE A 125 -3.69 -0.31 -9.99
CA ILE A 125 -3.87 0.93 -10.74
C ILE A 125 -2.57 1.35 -11.45
N PRO A 126 -2.33 0.91 -12.68
CA PRO A 126 -1.09 1.15 -13.41
C PRO A 126 -0.89 2.62 -13.84
N THR A 127 -1.93 3.46 -13.72
CA THR A 127 -1.88 4.90 -14.03
C THR A 127 -1.51 5.76 -12.82
N MET A 128 -1.40 5.16 -11.62
CA MET A 128 -0.93 5.84 -10.42
C MET A 128 0.54 6.28 -10.58
N ARG A 129 0.84 7.46 -10.12
CA ARG A 129 2.16 8.08 -10.25
C ARG A 129 2.74 8.45 -8.88
N ARG A 130 4.04 8.59 -8.84
CA ARG A 130 4.79 9.11 -7.68
C ARG A 130 4.25 10.47 -7.19
N SER A 131 3.75 11.31 -8.11
CA SER A 131 3.13 12.59 -7.78
C SER A 131 1.86 12.44 -6.93
N ASP A 132 1.10 11.34 -7.09
CA ASP A 132 -0.10 11.09 -6.29
C ASP A 132 0.28 10.80 -4.83
N ILE A 133 1.35 10.01 -4.63
CA ILE A 133 1.88 9.72 -3.29
C ILE A 133 2.44 10.99 -2.64
N ALA A 134 3.18 11.80 -3.40
CA ALA A 134 3.71 13.08 -2.90
C ALA A 134 2.59 14.05 -2.51
N ALA A 135 1.51 14.12 -3.31
CA ALA A 135 0.33 14.92 -2.99
C ALA A 135 -0.37 14.40 -1.72
N GLY A 136 -0.48 13.07 -1.56
CA GLY A 136 -1.01 12.44 -0.36
C GLY A 136 -0.23 12.80 0.89
N PHE A 137 1.07 12.65 0.90
CA PHE A 137 1.90 13.03 2.06
C PHE A 137 1.90 14.54 2.31
N LYS A 138 1.79 15.37 1.27
CA LYS A 138 1.62 16.82 1.43
C LYS A 138 0.28 17.14 2.11
N ALA A 139 -0.80 16.48 1.71
CA ALA A 139 -2.12 16.66 2.30
C ALA A 139 -2.15 16.29 3.79
N LEU A 140 -1.48 15.19 4.20
CA LEU A 140 -1.41 14.73 5.59
C LEU A 140 -0.69 15.69 6.54
N LYS A 141 0.01 16.69 6.04
CA LYS A 141 0.63 17.73 6.90
C LYS A 141 -0.41 18.62 7.61
N HIS A 142 -1.60 18.75 7.02
CA HIS A 142 -2.63 19.69 7.48
C HIS A 142 -4.02 19.07 7.59
N ASN A 143 -4.13 17.77 7.33
CA ASN A 143 -5.40 17.05 7.35
C ASN A 143 -5.19 15.69 8.04
N ASP A 144 -6.28 15.13 8.54
CA ASP A 144 -6.26 13.90 9.33
C ASP A 144 -6.16 12.65 8.43
N ALA A 145 -6.73 12.74 7.23
CA ALA A 145 -6.70 11.67 6.25
C ALA A 145 -6.57 12.16 4.81
N VAL A 146 -6.09 11.29 3.94
CA VAL A 146 -6.12 11.43 2.49
C VAL A 146 -6.65 10.15 1.86
N ILE A 147 -7.54 10.27 0.88
CA ILE A 147 -8.11 9.16 0.14
C ILE A 147 -7.92 9.39 -1.36
N GLY A 148 -7.39 8.41 -2.06
CA GLY A 148 -7.35 8.37 -3.53
C GLY A 148 -8.53 7.54 -4.04
N PRO A 149 -9.59 8.16 -4.60
CA PRO A 149 -10.78 7.46 -5.05
C PRO A 149 -10.50 6.51 -6.22
N ALA A 150 -11.11 5.32 -6.21
CA ALA A 150 -11.20 4.44 -7.36
C ALA A 150 -12.61 4.50 -7.96
N LYS A 151 -12.73 4.31 -9.27
CA LYS A 151 -14.02 4.42 -9.99
C LYS A 151 -15.03 3.35 -9.60
N ASP A 152 -14.59 2.22 -9.09
CA ASP A 152 -15.45 1.14 -8.57
C ASP A 152 -16.19 1.50 -7.27
N GLY A 153 -15.96 2.71 -6.73
CA GLY A 153 -16.50 3.19 -5.45
C GLY A 153 -15.66 2.82 -4.23
N GLY A 154 -14.50 2.20 -4.45
CA GLY A 154 -13.44 1.98 -3.47
C GLY A 154 -12.44 3.13 -3.41
N PHE A 155 -11.24 2.78 -3.04
CA PHE A 155 -10.09 3.70 -3.05
C PHE A 155 -8.80 2.93 -3.38
N TYR A 156 -7.91 3.58 -4.12
CA TYR A 156 -6.59 3.05 -4.44
C TYR A 156 -5.52 3.45 -3.42
N LEU A 157 -5.81 4.49 -2.66
CA LEU A 157 -4.91 5.05 -1.68
C LEU A 157 -5.71 5.44 -0.43
N ILE A 158 -5.20 5.07 0.73
CA ILE A 158 -5.59 5.65 1.99
C ILE A 158 -4.34 6.05 2.78
N GLY A 159 -4.34 7.28 3.29
CA GLY A 159 -3.29 7.77 4.17
C GLY A 159 -3.87 8.34 5.45
N LEU A 160 -3.21 8.03 6.55
CA LEU A 160 -3.57 8.49 7.90
C LEU A 160 -2.29 8.90 8.64
N ASN A 161 -2.46 9.79 9.61
CA ASN A 161 -1.42 10.01 10.61
C ASN A 161 -1.52 8.90 11.65
N ALA A 162 -0.53 8.00 11.69
CA ALA A 162 -0.50 6.87 12.61
C ALA A 162 0.03 7.28 14.01
N PRO A 163 -0.37 6.61 15.08
CA PRO A 163 -1.31 5.48 15.14
C PRO A 163 -2.78 5.94 15.11
N THR A 164 -3.65 5.05 14.64
CA THR A 164 -5.09 5.29 14.46
C THR A 164 -5.90 4.25 15.26
N ASP A 165 -7.09 4.59 15.75
CA ASP A 165 -7.98 3.63 16.42
C ASP A 165 -8.35 2.49 15.46
N PRO A 166 -8.09 1.21 15.83
CA PRO A 166 -8.42 0.07 14.99
C PRO A 166 -9.92 -0.06 14.68
N LYS A 167 -10.79 0.47 15.53
CA LYS A 167 -12.24 0.45 15.35
C LYS A 167 -12.68 1.14 14.05
N LEU A 168 -11.89 2.09 13.55
CA LEU A 168 -12.13 2.77 12.27
C LEU A 168 -12.39 1.80 11.12
N PHE A 169 -11.72 0.65 11.12
CA PHE A 169 -11.81 -0.32 10.02
C PHE A 169 -12.96 -1.34 10.17
N ASN A 170 -13.63 -1.40 11.33
CA ASN A 170 -14.63 -2.45 11.62
C ASN A 170 -15.97 -2.24 10.92
N THR A 171 -16.33 -0.99 10.59
CA THR A 171 -17.61 -0.63 9.99
C THR A 171 -17.58 -0.53 8.46
N ILE A 172 -16.43 -0.77 7.86
CA ILE A 172 -16.21 -0.60 6.43
C ILE A 172 -16.69 -1.84 5.67
N ARG A 173 -17.55 -1.65 4.68
CA ARG A 173 -17.92 -2.67 3.68
C ARG A 173 -16.80 -2.79 2.66
N TRP A 174 -15.88 -3.69 2.90
CA TRP A 174 -14.77 -3.95 1.99
C TRP A 174 -15.22 -4.63 0.70
N SER A 175 -14.51 -4.39 -0.41
CA SER A 175 -14.81 -4.93 -1.76
C SER A 175 -16.24 -4.62 -2.21
N HIS A 176 -16.72 -3.42 -1.92
CA HIS A 176 -18.08 -2.97 -2.18
C HIS A 176 -18.08 -1.54 -2.76
N PRO A 177 -19.01 -1.17 -3.68
CA PRO A 177 -19.07 0.18 -4.27
C PRO A 177 -19.27 1.33 -3.26
N LYS A 178 -19.54 1.02 -2.01
CA LYS A 178 -19.66 2.01 -0.92
C LYS A 178 -18.45 2.04 0.02
N THR A 179 -17.38 1.29 -0.27
CA THR A 179 -16.18 1.19 0.60
C THR A 179 -15.61 2.58 0.90
N ARG A 180 -15.44 3.45 -0.10
CA ARG A 180 -14.96 4.83 0.08
C ARG A 180 -15.92 5.65 0.94
N LYS A 181 -17.24 5.54 0.70
CA LYS A 181 -18.24 6.26 1.48
C LYS A 181 -18.19 5.88 2.96
N ASP A 182 -18.08 4.59 3.24
CA ASP A 182 -17.99 4.08 4.61
C ASP A 182 -16.71 4.57 5.28
N MET A 183 -15.58 4.51 4.56
CA MET A 183 -14.29 5.00 5.07
C MET A 183 -14.35 6.50 5.40
N CYS A 184 -14.90 7.33 4.51
CA CYS A 184 -15.07 8.76 4.77
C CYS A 184 -15.97 9.03 5.99
N ALA A 185 -17.01 8.22 6.20
CA ALA A 185 -17.91 8.37 7.34
C ALA A 185 -17.30 7.91 8.67
N ALA A 186 -16.35 6.95 8.62
CA ALA A 186 -15.69 6.42 9.80
C ALA A 186 -14.53 7.31 10.31
N ILE A 187 -13.96 8.15 9.45
CA ILE A 187 -12.85 9.05 9.81
C ILE A 187 -13.45 10.31 10.47
N ASP A 188 -13.06 10.52 11.71
CA ASP A 188 -13.33 11.79 12.40
C ASP A 188 -12.21 12.78 12.10
N GLY A 189 -12.51 13.82 11.32
CA GLY A 189 -11.54 14.82 10.93
C GLY A 189 -11.62 15.28 9.47
N ARG A 190 -10.59 16.03 9.05
CA ARG A 190 -10.51 16.60 7.71
C ARG A 190 -9.92 15.57 6.73
N ILE A 191 -10.68 15.27 5.70
CA ILE A 191 -10.29 14.33 4.64
C ILE A 191 -10.01 15.11 3.35
N VAL A 192 -8.89 14.81 2.70
CA VAL A 192 -8.60 15.28 1.34
C VAL A 192 -8.81 14.15 0.36
N LEU A 193 -9.56 14.39 -0.69
CA LEU A 193 -9.67 13.46 -1.83
C LEU A 193 -8.66 13.85 -2.90
N LEU A 194 -7.88 12.88 -3.36
CA LEU A 194 -7.01 13.03 -4.52
C LEU A 194 -7.80 12.80 -5.82
N ARG A 195 -7.14 12.86 -6.96
CA ARG A 195 -7.77 12.54 -8.24
C ARG A 195 -8.28 11.10 -8.25
N GLU A 196 -9.40 10.88 -8.93
CA GLU A 196 -9.96 9.55 -9.12
C GLU A 196 -9.21 8.79 -10.22
N LEU A 197 -8.98 7.49 -9.98
CA LEU A 197 -8.28 6.61 -10.92
C LEU A 197 -9.09 5.35 -11.22
N GLU A 198 -8.77 4.71 -12.35
CA GLU A 198 -9.34 3.44 -12.79
C GLU A 198 -8.48 2.29 -12.31
N ASP A 199 -9.09 1.26 -11.74
CA ASP A 199 -8.44 0.00 -11.42
C ASP A 199 -8.59 -1.03 -12.54
N VAL A 200 -7.68 -1.98 -12.61
CA VAL A 200 -7.69 -3.05 -13.62
C VAL A 200 -8.11 -4.36 -12.96
N ASP A 201 -9.39 -4.51 -12.68
CA ASP A 201 -9.91 -5.75 -12.08
C ASP A 201 -10.55 -6.70 -13.10
N ASP A 202 -11.05 -6.17 -14.19
CA ASP A 202 -11.71 -6.89 -15.30
C ASP A 202 -11.21 -6.40 -16.66
N LEU A 203 -11.81 -6.90 -17.74
CA LEU A 203 -11.44 -6.56 -19.10
C LEU A 203 -11.77 -5.08 -19.44
N ALA A 204 -12.84 -4.53 -18.90
CA ALA A 204 -13.22 -3.14 -19.12
C ALA A 204 -12.20 -2.18 -18.50
N GLY A 205 -11.84 -2.37 -17.24
CA GLY A 205 -10.77 -1.61 -16.56
C GLY A 205 -9.42 -1.75 -17.25
N TYR A 206 -9.10 -2.95 -17.77
CA TYR A 206 -7.88 -3.18 -18.52
C TYR A 206 -7.83 -2.33 -19.82
N HIS A 207 -8.91 -2.28 -20.57
CA HIS A 207 -8.99 -1.45 -21.78
C HIS A 207 -8.93 0.05 -21.47
N ALA A 208 -9.64 0.50 -20.42
CA ALA A 208 -9.65 1.89 -20.00
C ALA A 208 -8.26 2.42 -19.59
N CYS A 209 -7.39 1.56 -19.05
CA CYS A 209 -6.03 1.94 -18.65
C CYS A 209 -4.99 1.90 -19.78
N ARG A 210 -5.35 1.47 -21.00
CA ARG A 210 -4.46 1.42 -22.18
C ARG A 210 -4.58 2.63 -23.11
N THR A 211 -5.62 3.41 -22.96
CA THR A 211 -5.84 4.68 -23.70
C THR A 211 -5.15 5.83 -22.97
#